data_053574840d85730794f52e660b2b4660
#
_entry.id   053574840d85730794f52e660b2b4660
#
_cell.length_a   1.000
_cell.length_b   1.000
_cell.length_c   1.000
_cell.angle_alpha   90.00
_cell.angle_beta   90.00
_cell.angle_gamma   90.00
#
_symmetry.space_group_name_H-M   'P 1'
#
loop_
_entity.id
_entity.type
_entity.pdbx_description
1 polymer ?
#
loop_
_entity_poly.entity_id
_entity_poly.type
_entity_poly.pdbx_seq_one_letter_code
_entity_poly.pdbx_strand_id
1 'polypeptide(L)'
;WLAETLEARESEDAEVQILHLQGTPGSTAQLQRSAALEAGAASHVGWMITAQLNCDFTQAKAYEETLAYLQSNPAPDVVYCENDNMCFGVMQALDELSIAYDDGGVTLISFDAGRTALSYCKDGKIDLCAECNPLHGPRVRALIEQLARGETPEKLSYMPEALFTADTLTAELLESRVY
;
A
#
# COMPACT_ATOMS: atom_id res chain seq x y z
N TRP A 1 8.80 -8.50 -1.86
CA TRP A 1 9.15 -7.39 -2.73
C TRP A 1 9.96 -6.33 -1.98
N LEU A 2 9.49 -5.74 -0.88
CA LEU A 2 10.22 -4.67 -0.18
C LEU A 2 11.62 -5.15 0.24
N ALA A 3 11.73 -6.33 0.84
CA ALA A 3 13.01 -6.92 1.22
C ALA A 3 13.94 -7.06 0.00
N GLU A 4 13.47 -7.71 -1.05
CA GLU A 4 14.25 -7.91 -2.29
C GLU A 4 14.69 -6.58 -2.93
N THR A 5 13.83 -5.55 -2.86
CA THR A 5 14.13 -4.23 -3.43
C THR A 5 15.17 -3.48 -2.60
N LEU A 6 15.05 -3.51 -1.28
CA LEU A 6 16.01 -2.85 -0.39
C LEU A 6 17.36 -3.57 -0.37
N GLU A 7 17.38 -4.90 -0.36
CA GLU A 7 18.61 -5.70 -0.49
C GLU A 7 19.35 -5.42 -1.80
N ALA A 8 18.62 -5.12 -2.87
CA ALA A 8 19.24 -4.74 -4.16
C ALA A 8 19.83 -3.31 -4.15
N ARG A 9 19.34 -2.43 -3.29
CA ARG A 9 19.82 -1.03 -3.17
C ARG A 9 20.92 -0.86 -2.12
N GLU A 10 20.87 -1.65 -1.05
CA GLU A 10 21.71 -1.50 0.14
C GLU A 10 22.21 -2.87 0.63
N SER A 11 23.05 -2.90 1.68
CA SER A 11 23.50 -4.14 2.29
C SER A 11 22.39 -4.80 3.13
N GLU A 12 22.45 -6.13 3.33
CA GLU A 12 21.50 -6.91 4.16
C GLU A 12 21.34 -6.36 5.60
N ASP A 13 22.33 -5.62 6.11
CA ASP A 13 22.35 -5.05 7.46
C ASP A 13 21.97 -3.55 7.49
N ALA A 14 21.43 -2.98 6.40
CA ALA A 14 21.05 -1.58 6.36
C ALA A 14 19.90 -1.28 7.33
N GLU A 15 20.02 -0.16 8.06
CA GLU A 15 18.93 0.36 8.86
C GLU A 15 17.87 0.97 7.93
N VAL A 16 16.63 0.51 8.03
CA VAL A 16 15.50 0.99 7.23
C VAL A 16 14.45 1.59 8.14
N GLN A 17 14.19 2.88 7.95
CA GLN A 17 13.19 3.62 8.70
C GLN A 17 11.86 3.62 7.96
N ILE A 18 10.84 3.06 8.58
CA ILE A 18 9.51 2.89 7.99
C ILE A 18 8.50 3.77 8.71
N LEU A 19 7.87 4.69 7.98
CA LEU A 19 6.70 5.43 8.45
C LEU A 19 5.44 4.68 8.04
N HIS A 20 4.60 4.35 9.01
CA HIS A 20 3.37 3.60 8.79
C HIS A 20 2.12 4.48 8.92
N LEU A 21 1.38 4.65 7.83
CA LEU A 21 0.08 5.31 7.84
C LEU A 21 -1.03 4.28 7.94
N GLN A 22 -1.76 4.32 9.04
CA GLN A 22 -2.81 3.36 9.37
C GLN A 22 -4.18 3.87 8.95
N GLY A 23 -5.01 2.94 8.49
CA GLY A 23 -6.42 3.18 8.25
C GLY A 23 -7.24 3.32 9.52
N THR A 24 -8.56 3.24 9.38
CA THR A 24 -9.49 3.35 10.53
C THR A 24 -9.23 2.24 11.54
N PRO A 25 -8.91 2.58 12.80
CA PRO A 25 -8.56 1.61 13.83
C PRO A 25 -9.63 0.54 14.04
N GLY A 26 -9.20 -0.72 14.08
CA GLY A 26 -10.07 -1.86 14.30
C GLY A 26 -10.83 -2.36 13.06
N SER A 27 -10.69 -1.71 11.90
CA SER A 27 -11.19 -2.27 10.64
C SER A 27 -10.37 -3.50 10.24
N THR A 28 -10.99 -4.47 9.57
CA THR A 28 -10.29 -5.70 9.16
C THR A 28 -9.10 -5.42 8.24
N ALA A 29 -9.21 -4.43 7.35
CA ALA A 29 -8.12 -4.03 6.47
C ALA A 29 -6.94 -3.46 7.27
N GLN A 30 -7.19 -2.50 8.17
CA GLN A 30 -6.14 -1.94 9.02
C GLN A 30 -5.45 -3.02 9.86
N LEU A 31 -6.21 -3.87 10.57
CA LEU A 31 -5.63 -4.92 11.42
C LEU A 31 -4.72 -5.88 10.64
N GLN A 32 -5.12 -6.27 9.44
CA GLN A 32 -4.35 -7.22 8.62
C GLN A 32 -3.14 -6.57 7.96
N ARG A 33 -3.28 -5.35 7.44
CA ARG A 33 -2.18 -4.60 6.79
C ARG A 33 -1.11 -4.21 7.81
N SER A 34 -1.53 -3.74 9.01
CA SER A 34 -0.62 -3.46 10.12
C SER A 34 0.12 -4.72 10.59
N ALA A 35 -0.59 -5.82 10.83
CA ALA A 35 0.03 -7.07 11.28
C ALA A 35 1.04 -7.63 10.26
N ALA A 36 0.77 -7.48 8.96
CA ALA A 36 1.69 -7.90 7.91
C ALA A 36 2.99 -7.07 7.90
N LEU A 37 2.88 -5.74 8.05
CA LEU A 37 4.05 -4.87 8.17
C LEU A 37 4.86 -5.18 9.43
N GLU A 38 4.22 -5.32 10.58
CA GLU A 38 4.86 -5.62 11.87
C GLU A 38 5.60 -6.97 11.81
N ALA A 39 4.98 -7.99 11.22
CA ALA A 39 5.62 -9.30 11.02
C ALA A 39 6.82 -9.20 10.06
N GLY A 40 6.71 -8.43 8.99
CA GLY A 40 7.80 -8.16 8.06
C GLY A 40 8.96 -7.46 8.76
N ALA A 41 8.71 -6.38 9.46
CA ALA A 41 9.74 -5.65 10.21
C ALA A 41 10.42 -6.52 11.28
N ALA A 42 9.66 -7.33 12.00
CA ALA A 42 10.21 -8.25 13.01
C ALA A 42 11.09 -9.36 12.41
N SER A 43 10.96 -9.67 11.14
CA SER A 43 11.75 -10.71 10.45
C SER A 43 13.01 -10.20 9.76
N HIS A 44 13.21 -8.87 9.70
CA HIS A 44 14.37 -8.23 9.07
C HIS A 44 15.16 -7.41 10.08
N VAL A 45 16.43 -7.75 10.23
CA VAL A 45 17.33 -6.98 11.10
C VAL A 45 17.52 -5.58 10.51
N GLY A 46 17.47 -4.54 11.37
CA GLY A 46 17.60 -3.15 10.92
C GLY A 46 16.31 -2.47 10.47
N TRP A 47 15.23 -3.19 10.23
CA TRP A 47 13.94 -2.57 9.90
C TRP A 47 13.25 -2.01 11.14
N MET A 48 12.93 -0.73 11.10
CA MET A 48 12.34 -0.02 12.24
C MET A 48 11.09 0.76 11.80
N ILE A 49 9.94 0.44 12.39
CA ILE A 49 8.74 1.27 12.25
C ILE A 49 8.92 2.47 13.18
N THR A 50 9.27 3.62 12.61
CA THR A 50 9.62 4.84 13.37
C THR A 50 8.41 5.54 13.95
N ALA A 51 7.27 5.47 13.27
CA ALA A 51 5.99 5.96 13.76
C ALA A 51 4.81 5.24 13.08
N GLN A 52 3.68 5.22 13.78
CA GLN A 52 2.39 4.74 13.26
C GLN A 52 1.37 5.88 13.39
N LEU A 53 0.92 6.42 12.25
CA LEU A 53 0.02 7.57 12.18
C LEU A 53 -1.37 7.10 11.78
N ASN A 54 -2.37 7.36 12.64
CA ASN A 54 -3.76 7.03 12.31
C ASN A 54 -4.36 8.07 11.37
N CYS A 55 -4.59 7.69 10.12
CA CYS A 55 -5.08 8.57 9.05
C CYS A 55 -6.49 8.19 8.54
N ASP A 56 -7.16 7.21 9.15
CA ASP A 56 -8.56 6.86 8.89
C ASP A 56 -8.90 6.59 7.41
N PHE A 57 -7.93 6.11 6.61
CA PHE A 57 -8.04 5.93 5.16
C PHE A 57 -8.31 7.22 4.36
N THR A 58 -8.03 8.40 4.92
CA THR A 58 -8.33 9.68 4.26
C THR A 58 -7.07 10.41 3.81
N GLN A 59 -7.14 11.02 2.62
CA GLN A 59 -6.05 11.81 2.06
C GLN A 59 -5.70 13.03 2.92
N ALA A 60 -6.72 13.78 3.37
CA ALA A 60 -6.52 15.04 4.13
C ALA A 60 -5.78 14.76 5.45
N LYS A 61 -6.20 13.74 6.20
CA LYS A 61 -5.57 13.39 7.47
C LYS A 61 -4.15 12.85 7.25
N ALA A 62 -3.96 12.03 6.23
CA ALA A 62 -2.62 11.54 5.88
C ALA A 62 -1.66 12.69 5.53
N TYR A 63 -2.12 13.69 4.78
CA TYR A 63 -1.34 14.88 4.50
C TYR A 63 -0.96 15.64 5.77
N GLU A 64 -1.95 15.96 6.64
CA GLU A 64 -1.73 16.73 7.87
C GLU A 64 -0.77 16.01 8.83
N GLU A 65 -1.00 14.72 9.08
CA GLU A 65 -0.17 13.90 9.99
C GLU A 65 1.25 13.68 9.44
N THR A 66 1.39 13.44 8.14
CA THR A 66 2.71 13.28 7.49
C THR A 66 3.49 14.59 7.53
N LEU A 67 2.84 15.71 7.21
CA LEU A 67 3.48 17.03 7.26
C LEU A 67 3.97 17.34 8.68
N ALA A 68 3.14 17.14 9.70
CA ALA A 68 3.50 17.34 11.10
C ALA A 68 4.66 16.43 11.54
N TYR A 69 4.66 15.18 11.12
CA TYR A 69 5.76 14.24 11.40
C TYR A 69 7.07 14.73 10.78
N LEU A 70 7.09 15.06 9.50
CA LEU A 70 8.28 15.44 8.76
C LEU A 70 8.85 16.82 9.17
N GLN A 71 8.07 17.69 9.78
CA GLN A 71 8.57 18.95 10.35
C GLN A 71 9.47 18.72 11.58
N SER A 72 9.41 17.57 12.21
CA SER A 72 10.12 17.29 13.47
C SER A 72 11.04 16.07 13.40
N ASN A 73 10.97 15.30 12.29
CA ASN A 73 11.72 14.08 12.10
C ASN A 73 12.38 14.06 10.71
N PRO A 74 13.46 13.31 10.52
CA PRO A 74 14.02 13.08 9.19
C PRO A 74 13.01 12.34 8.30
N ALA A 75 13.21 12.46 6.98
CA ALA A 75 12.45 11.66 6.04
C ALA A 75 12.74 10.16 6.26
N PRO A 76 11.71 9.29 6.24
CA PRO A 76 11.90 7.86 6.32
C PRO A 76 12.43 7.31 4.98
N ASP A 77 12.96 6.09 4.99
CA ASP A 77 13.32 5.38 3.76
C ASP A 77 12.10 4.83 3.04
N VAL A 78 11.08 4.45 3.82
CA VAL A 78 9.84 3.84 3.32
C VAL A 78 8.63 4.48 3.99
N VAL A 79 7.59 4.77 3.21
CA VAL A 79 6.25 5.07 3.73
C VAL A 79 5.30 3.96 3.31
N TYR A 80 4.75 3.27 4.30
CA TYR A 80 3.76 2.22 4.12
C TYR A 80 2.36 2.80 4.37
N CYS A 81 1.61 3.03 3.30
CA CYS A 81 0.27 3.58 3.32
C CYS A 81 -0.77 2.47 3.17
N GLU A 82 -1.62 2.25 4.15
CA GLU A 82 -2.62 1.19 4.11
C GLU A 82 -3.75 1.42 3.09
N ASN A 83 -3.74 2.54 2.32
CA ASN A 83 -4.54 2.69 1.10
C ASN A 83 -4.00 3.80 0.18
N ASP A 84 -4.57 3.87 -1.03
CA ASP A 84 -4.20 4.83 -2.07
C ASP A 84 -4.45 6.28 -1.65
N ASN A 85 -5.60 6.59 -1.04
CA ASN A 85 -5.93 7.95 -0.62
C ASN A 85 -4.90 8.50 0.38
N MET A 86 -4.47 7.68 1.34
CA MET A 86 -3.43 8.10 2.28
C MET A 86 -2.09 8.30 1.56
N CYS A 87 -1.74 7.45 0.61
CA CYS A 87 -0.53 7.61 -0.19
C CYS A 87 -0.54 8.95 -0.96
N PHE A 88 -1.67 9.36 -1.52
CA PHE A 88 -1.80 10.68 -2.16
C PHE A 88 -1.61 11.83 -1.18
N GLY A 89 -2.06 11.69 0.07
CA GLY A 89 -1.79 12.66 1.13
C GLY A 89 -0.31 12.76 1.49
N VAL A 90 0.38 11.63 1.55
CA VAL A 90 1.84 11.57 1.74
C VAL A 90 2.56 12.27 0.61
N MET A 91 2.26 11.94 -0.64
CA MET A 91 2.85 12.59 -1.81
C MET A 91 2.71 14.12 -1.74
N GLN A 92 1.53 14.62 -1.38
CA GLN A 92 1.29 16.05 -1.21
C GLN A 92 2.18 16.66 -0.11
N ALA A 93 2.39 15.99 1.02
CA ALA A 93 3.25 16.47 2.09
C ALA A 93 4.74 16.47 1.69
N LEU A 94 5.18 15.43 0.98
CA LEU A 94 6.54 15.33 0.44
C LEU A 94 6.82 16.42 -0.60
N ASP A 95 5.87 16.67 -1.51
CA ASP A 95 5.95 17.75 -2.52
C ASP A 95 6.09 19.12 -1.85
N GLU A 96 5.28 19.42 -0.80
CA GLU A 96 5.35 20.68 -0.08
C GLU A 96 6.70 20.91 0.60
N LEU A 97 7.29 19.84 1.14
CA LEU A 97 8.60 19.90 1.80
C LEU A 97 9.78 19.71 0.82
N SER A 98 9.52 19.52 -0.47
CA SER A 98 10.53 19.24 -1.50
C SER A 98 11.38 18.01 -1.17
N ILE A 99 10.77 16.98 -0.61
CA ILE A 99 11.39 15.68 -0.33
C ILE A 99 11.13 14.76 -1.51
N ALA A 100 12.20 14.23 -2.11
CA ALA A 100 12.10 13.33 -3.26
C ALA A 100 11.53 11.96 -2.85
N TYR A 101 10.61 11.43 -3.68
CA TYR A 101 10.02 10.09 -3.55
C TYR A 101 9.96 9.36 -4.91
N ASP A 102 10.74 9.83 -5.86
CA ASP A 102 11.01 9.21 -7.15
C ASP A 102 12.53 8.98 -7.31
N ASP A 103 12.93 8.22 -8.31
CA ASP A 103 14.35 7.99 -8.67
C ASP A 103 15.28 7.66 -7.48
N GLY A 104 14.80 6.85 -6.52
CA GLY A 104 15.60 6.44 -5.36
C GLY A 104 15.42 7.32 -4.12
N GLY A 105 14.42 8.20 -4.09
CA GLY A 105 13.94 8.89 -2.90
C GLY A 105 13.19 7.97 -1.92
N VAL A 106 12.24 8.55 -1.19
CA VAL A 106 11.39 7.81 -0.25
C VAL A 106 10.56 6.76 -1.00
N THR A 107 10.68 5.49 -0.63
CA THR A 107 9.89 4.40 -1.21
C THR A 107 8.44 4.47 -0.75
N LEU A 108 7.48 4.52 -1.68
CA LEU A 108 6.05 4.58 -1.37
C LEU A 108 5.35 3.25 -1.68
N ILE A 109 4.70 2.67 -0.67
CA ILE A 109 3.87 1.47 -0.78
C ILE A 109 2.41 1.84 -0.54
N SER A 110 1.51 1.43 -1.43
CA SER A 110 0.08 1.70 -1.37
C SER A 110 -0.75 0.42 -1.48
N PHE A 111 -1.97 0.46 -0.98
CA PHE A 111 -2.96 -0.61 -1.11
C PHE A 111 -4.22 -0.08 -1.80
N ASP A 112 -4.99 -0.99 -2.34
CA ASP A 112 -6.21 -0.91 -3.15
C ASP A 112 -5.92 -0.98 -4.65
N ALA A 113 -4.88 -0.33 -5.14
CA ALA A 113 -4.46 -0.32 -6.55
C ALA A 113 -5.57 0.21 -7.49
N GLY A 114 -6.20 1.32 -7.11
CA GLY A 114 -7.12 2.06 -7.96
C GLY A 114 -6.41 2.68 -9.16
N ARG A 115 -7.17 3.02 -10.21
CA ARG A 115 -6.61 3.53 -11.47
C ARG A 115 -5.61 4.69 -11.29
N THR A 116 -5.92 5.63 -10.40
CA THR A 116 -5.05 6.80 -10.16
C THR A 116 -3.72 6.38 -9.50
N ALA A 117 -3.77 5.48 -8.51
CA ALA A 117 -2.56 4.96 -7.87
C ALA A 117 -1.70 4.17 -8.86
N LEU A 118 -2.32 3.33 -9.69
CA LEU A 118 -1.61 2.60 -10.74
C LEU A 118 -0.98 3.54 -11.78
N SER A 119 -1.62 4.68 -12.09
CA SER A 119 -1.01 5.69 -12.97
C SER A 119 0.24 6.30 -12.34
N TYR A 120 0.19 6.68 -11.07
CA TYR A 120 1.36 7.16 -10.33
C TYR A 120 2.44 6.08 -10.19
N CYS A 121 2.04 4.82 -10.01
CA CYS A 121 2.99 3.71 -9.98
C CYS A 121 3.69 3.52 -11.33
N LYS A 122 2.94 3.63 -12.44
CA LYS A 122 3.53 3.57 -13.79
C LYS A 122 4.51 4.71 -14.06
N ASP A 123 4.24 5.88 -13.51
CA ASP A 123 5.09 7.07 -13.61
C ASP A 123 6.29 7.05 -12.62
N GLY A 124 6.45 5.98 -11.82
CA GLY A 124 7.54 5.83 -10.86
C GLY A 124 7.38 6.68 -9.58
N LYS A 125 6.19 7.22 -9.31
CA LYS A 125 5.89 8.01 -8.11
C LYS A 125 5.40 7.18 -6.92
N ILE A 126 4.87 6.00 -7.18
CA ILE A 126 4.55 4.98 -6.18
C ILE A 126 5.31 3.73 -6.60
N ASP A 127 6.10 3.16 -5.72
CA ASP A 127 6.95 2.02 -6.03
C ASP A 127 6.17 0.71 -6.11
N LEU A 128 5.19 0.54 -5.21
CA LEU A 128 4.37 -0.67 -5.15
C LEU A 128 2.91 -0.34 -4.84
N CYS A 129 1.99 -0.86 -5.66
CA CYS A 129 0.58 -0.92 -5.35
C CYS A 129 0.15 -2.38 -5.12
N ALA A 130 -0.34 -2.68 -3.91
CA ALA A 130 -0.94 -3.97 -3.58
C ALA A 130 -2.45 -3.92 -3.85
N GLU A 131 -2.95 -4.80 -4.71
CA GLU A 131 -4.36 -4.81 -5.08
C GLU A 131 -5.26 -5.24 -3.92
N CYS A 132 -6.40 -4.56 -3.75
CA CYS A 132 -7.57 -5.03 -3.04
C CYS A 132 -8.76 -4.95 -3.99
N ASN A 133 -9.05 -6.06 -4.67
CA ASN A 133 -9.99 -6.09 -5.79
C ASN A 133 -11.45 -5.98 -5.31
N PRO A 134 -12.19 -4.90 -5.62
CA PRO A 134 -13.56 -4.69 -5.16
C PRO A 134 -14.61 -5.42 -6.02
N LEU A 135 -14.24 -6.10 -7.11
CA LEU A 135 -15.17 -6.68 -8.09
C LEU A 135 -15.73 -8.03 -7.65
N HIS A 136 -16.33 -8.08 -6.46
CA HIS A 136 -16.88 -9.32 -5.89
C HIS A 136 -18.21 -9.79 -6.54
N GLY A 137 -18.89 -8.94 -7.31
CA GLY A 137 -20.24 -9.20 -7.84
C GLY A 137 -20.39 -10.53 -8.57
N PRO A 138 -19.57 -10.86 -9.59
CA PRO A 138 -19.65 -12.13 -10.30
C PRO A 138 -19.47 -13.36 -9.41
N ARG A 139 -18.55 -13.27 -8.45
CA ARG A 139 -18.27 -14.34 -7.49
C ARG A 139 -19.42 -14.56 -6.51
N VAL A 140 -19.95 -13.48 -5.94
CA VAL A 140 -21.13 -13.56 -5.05
C VAL A 140 -22.31 -14.18 -5.79
N ARG A 141 -22.55 -13.80 -7.05
CA ARG A 141 -23.57 -14.40 -7.88
C ARG A 141 -23.36 -15.91 -8.05
N ALA A 142 -22.15 -16.35 -8.38
CA ALA A 142 -21.84 -17.77 -8.55
C ALA A 142 -22.11 -18.58 -7.26
N LEU A 143 -21.74 -18.03 -6.10
CA LEU A 143 -22.01 -18.67 -4.80
C LEU A 143 -23.52 -18.76 -4.49
N ILE A 144 -24.30 -17.73 -4.81
CA ILE A 144 -25.77 -17.75 -4.67
C ILE A 144 -26.38 -18.81 -5.57
N GLU A 145 -25.91 -18.94 -6.82
CA GLU A 145 -26.39 -19.96 -7.76
C GLU A 145 -26.06 -21.38 -7.27
N GLN A 146 -24.90 -21.62 -6.68
CA GLN A 146 -24.55 -22.90 -6.05
C GLN A 146 -25.50 -23.23 -4.89
N LEU A 147 -25.71 -22.29 -3.98
CA LEU A 147 -26.64 -22.46 -2.86
C LEU A 147 -28.07 -22.76 -3.35
N ALA A 148 -28.53 -22.08 -4.39
CA ALA A 148 -29.86 -22.30 -4.99
C ALA A 148 -30.03 -23.70 -5.58
N ARG A 149 -28.93 -24.32 -6.03
CA ARG A 149 -28.92 -25.73 -6.47
C ARG A 149 -28.79 -26.76 -5.34
N GLY A 150 -28.72 -26.31 -4.08
CA GLY A 150 -28.52 -27.17 -2.92
C GLY A 150 -27.06 -27.61 -2.72
N GLU A 151 -26.13 -27.01 -3.41
CA GLU A 151 -24.68 -27.26 -3.25
C GLU A 151 -24.16 -26.50 -2.00
N THR A 152 -23.09 -27.01 -1.42
CA THR A 152 -22.42 -26.34 -0.28
C THR A 152 -21.12 -25.71 -0.78
N PRO A 153 -21.06 -24.36 -0.94
CA PRO A 153 -19.83 -23.69 -1.32
C PRO A 153 -18.73 -23.83 -0.27
N GLU A 154 -17.49 -23.65 -0.67
CA GLU A 154 -16.38 -23.55 0.26
C GLU A 154 -16.56 -22.35 1.19
N LYS A 155 -16.18 -22.52 2.47
CA LYS A 155 -16.28 -21.44 3.49
C LYS A 155 -15.36 -20.28 3.23
N LEU A 156 -14.19 -20.54 2.66
CA LEU A 156 -13.16 -19.56 2.35
C LEU A 156 -12.93 -19.54 0.85
N SER A 157 -12.95 -18.36 0.30
CA SER A 157 -12.87 -18.14 -1.12
C SER A 157 -12.24 -16.77 -1.36
N TYR A 158 -11.02 -16.76 -1.93
CA TYR A 158 -10.23 -15.54 -2.10
C TYR A 158 -10.36 -14.96 -3.51
N MET A 159 -10.39 -13.64 -3.62
CA MET A 159 -10.21 -12.96 -4.89
C MET A 159 -8.75 -13.09 -5.34
N PRO A 160 -8.49 -13.34 -6.62
CA PRO A 160 -7.14 -13.17 -7.13
C PRO A 160 -6.77 -11.68 -7.09
N GLU A 161 -5.63 -11.39 -6.50
CA GLU A 161 -5.09 -10.04 -6.35
C GLU A 161 -3.62 -10.03 -6.78
N ALA A 162 -3.10 -8.88 -7.17
CA ALA A 162 -1.77 -8.73 -7.71
C ALA A 162 -0.99 -7.60 -7.00
N LEU A 163 0.34 -7.66 -7.13
CA LEU A 163 1.25 -6.58 -6.81
C LEU A 163 1.67 -5.90 -8.11
N PHE A 164 1.61 -4.58 -8.13
CA PHE A 164 1.96 -3.77 -9.28
C PHE A 164 3.15 -2.86 -8.98
N THR A 165 4.12 -2.89 -9.88
CA THR A 165 5.25 -1.96 -9.96
C THR A 165 5.25 -1.31 -11.34
N ALA A 166 6.05 -0.29 -11.57
CA ALA A 166 6.17 0.37 -12.88
C ALA A 166 6.46 -0.64 -14.01
N ASP A 167 7.26 -1.67 -13.75
CA ASP A 167 7.65 -2.69 -14.73
C ASP A 167 6.53 -3.68 -15.07
N THR A 168 5.61 -3.93 -14.12
CA THR A 168 4.49 -4.87 -14.33
C THR A 168 3.27 -4.22 -14.95
N LEU A 169 3.20 -2.89 -14.97
CA LEU A 169 2.07 -2.12 -15.50
C LEU A 169 2.21 -1.88 -17.01
N THR A 170 1.18 -2.29 -17.75
CA THR A 170 1.03 -1.98 -19.17
C THR A 170 -0.05 -0.92 -19.38
N ALA A 171 0.01 -0.21 -20.51
CA ALA A 171 -1.04 0.75 -20.88
C ALA A 171 -2.42 0.08 -20.98
N GLU A 172 -2.49 -1.13 -21.53
CA GLU A 172 -3.72 -1.91 -21.67
C GLU A 172 -4.35 -2.25 -20.29
N LEU A 173 -3.51 -2.63 -19.30
CA LEU A 173 -3.96 -2.90 -17.93
C LEU A 173 -4.56 -1.63 -17.32
N LEU A 174 -3.88 -0.48 -17.45
CA LEU A 174 -4.38 0.80 -16.94
C LEU A 174 -5.69 1.23 -17.60
N GLU A 175 -5.81 1.07 -18.92
CA GLU A 175 -7.05 1.38 -19.65
C GLU A 175 -8.22 0.47 -19.23
N SER A 176 -7.94 -0.81 -18.96
CA SER A 176 -8.95 -1.80 -18.57
C SER A 176 -9.38 -1.66 -17.09
N ARG A 177 -8.63 -0.95 -16.26
CA ARG A 177 -8.95 -0.78 -14.84
C ARG A 177 -10.23 0.05 -14.65
N VAL A 178 -11.23 -0.52 -13.99
CA VAL A 178 -12.57 0.07 -13.81
C VAL A 178 -12.78 0.71 -12.43
N TYR A 179 -11.82 0.64 -11.55
CA TYR A 179 -11.83 1.24 -10.21
C TYR A 179 -10.52 1.94 -9.88
#